data_542d6961df586ff1368681b7f9ecfbbd
#
_entry.id   542d6961df586ff1368681b7f9ecfbbd
#
_cell.length_a   1.000
_cell.length_b   1.000
_cell.length_c   1.000
_cell.angle_alpha   90.00
_cell.angle_beta   90.00
_cell.angle_gamma   90.00
#
_symmetry.space_group_name_H-M   'P 1'
#
loop_
_entity.id
_entity.type
_entity.pdbx_description
1 polymer ?
#
loop_
_entity_poly.entity_id
_entity_poly.type
_entity_poly.pdbx_seq_one_letter_code
_entity_poly.pdbx_strand_id
1 'polypeptide(L)'
;VRGLAWVTVGSMAANLCSYLVHLPASRWLGPAAYGEFASLLQLVLVLAVPALALQTVVARQVVRGAGAAQMRALGYRIALGAGVLAAVAVPIAAAGLHTRAGTAAAALAAAPALVLLAVEQGLLQGERRFGRLAALLGIAGAGKLVFTVPGLLLGPGPALLGTTVGALVAAAVGRALAGDPAGTGTAPDAGVRAVLGASSVQLVLAVFASLDLLLSRPVLGAAAAGTYALGAVAAKVAFWLPQAVGVVFYPQLATPDRARGALRTVVGLLTALGLACVAGAAVCAPLATMLAGEEYRPVQGLLWLFAAQGALLALLQGLLLYAIAIERTRMALFAWAVVAVEAAILLTLPHTPAEMITAAALCALAAVMVVGAVVTVSARRASGSRSPRSATRPASAGH
;
A
#
# COMPACT_ATOMS: atom_id res chain seq x y z
N VAL A 1 17.00 -10.94 13.53
CA VAL A 1 17.36 -9.62 12.98
C VAL A 1 17.81 -9.75 11.52
N ARG A 2 18.77 -10.65 11.16
CA ARG A 2 19.27 -10.80 9.79
C ARG A 2 18.17 -11.16 8.76
N GLY A 3 17.25 -12.07 9.11
CA GLY A 3 16.17 -12.48 8.20
C GLY A 3 15.21 -11.35 7.85
N LEU A 4 14.87 -10.50 8.82
CA LEU A 4 13.98 -9.34 8.59
C LEU A 4 14.64 -8.29 7.68
N ALA A 5 15.95 -8.07 7.83
CA ALA A 5 16.70 -7.17 6.95
C ALA A 5 16.65 -7.64 5.47
N TRP A 6 16.78 -8.95 5.21
CA TRP A 6 16.66 -9.49 3.85
C TRP A 6 15.28 -9.25 3.25
N VAL A 7 14.20 -9.44 4.02
CA VAL A 7 12.84 -9.17 3.54
C VAL A 7 12.66 -7.68 3.21
N THR A 8 13.20 -6.79 4.04
CA THR A 8 13.18 -5.34 3.76
C THR A 8 13.90 -5.01 2.45
N VAL A 9 15.09 -5.56 2.23
CA VAL A 9 15.83 -5.36 0.97
C VAL A 9 15.05 -5.90 -0.23
N GLY A 10 14.47 -7.11 -0.12
CA GLY A 10 13.63 -7.68 -1.17
C GLY A 10 12.41 -6.82 -1.51
N SER A 11 11.74 -6.29 -0.48
CA SER A 11 10.60 -5.39 -0.65
C SER A 11 11.00 -4.05 -1.30
N MET A 12 12.13 -3.48 -0.88
CA MET A 12 12.65 -2.24 -1.49
C MET A 12 13.03 -2.45 -2.95
N ALA A 13 13.66 -3.57 -3.29
CA ALA A 13 13.98 -3.93 -4.68
C ALA A 13 12.69 -4.09 -5.51
N ALA A 14 11.66 -4.75 -4.97
CA ALA A 14 10.37 -4.90 -5.64
C ALA A 14 9.68 -3.55 -5.88
N ASN A 15 9.71 -2.64 -4.91
CA ASN A 15 9.19 -1.30 -5.04
C ASN A 15 9.94 -0.50 -6.10
N LEU A 16 11.28 -0.54 -6.07
CA LEU A 16 12.12 0.12 -7.07
C LEU A 16 11.77 -0.36 -8.49
N CYS A 17 11.70 -1.67 -8.72
CA CYS A 17 11.28 -2.23 -10.00
C CYS A 17 9.88 -1.74 -10.41
N SER A 18 8.95 -1.62 -9.46
CA SER A 18 7.59 -1.11 -9.72
C SER A 18 7.59 0.35 -10.17
N TYR A 19 8.48 1.19 -9.64
CA TYR A 19 8.60 2.59 -10.06
C TYR A 19 9.35 2.75 -11.38
N LEU A 20 10.36 1.90 -11.65
CA LEU A 20 11.10 1.93 -12.90
C LEU A 20 10.21 1.68 -14.13
N VAL A 21 9.09 0.98 -13.98
CA VAL A 21 8.11 0.80 -15.06
C VAL A 21 7.51 2.13 -15.54
N HIS A 22 7.34 3.11 -14.63
CA HIS A 22 6.71 4.38 -14.96
C HIS A 22 7.56 5.24 -15.91
N LEU A 23 8.89 5.11 -15.91
CA LEU A 23 9.77 5.87 -16.81
C LEU A 23 9.55 5.52 -18.29
N PRO A 24 9.70 4.25 -18.75
CA PRO A 24 9.40 3.91 -20.13
C PRO A 24 7.90 4.07 -20.43
N ALA A 25 7.01 3.81 -19.46
CA ALA A 25 5.57 3.95 -19.67
C ALA A 25 5.16 5.39 -20.00
N SER A 26 5.66 6.39 -19.26
CA SER A 26 5.37 7.79 -19.54
C SER A 26 5.91 8.24 -20.91
N ARG A 27 7.11 7.78 -21.27
CA ARG A 27 7.79 8.19 -22.51
C ARG A 27 7.20 7.53 -23.76
N TRP A 28 6.86 6.23 -23.69
CA TRP A 28 6.44 5.47 -24.87
C TRP A 28 4.94 5.53 -25.14
N LEU A 29 4.11 5.67 -24.09
CA LEU A 29 2.66 5.70 -24.25
C LEU A 29 2.11 7.10 -24.51
N GLY A 30 2.84 8.16 -24.13
CA GLY A 30 2.32 9.52 -24.07
C GLY A 30 1.29 9.72 -22.97
N PRO A 31 0.90 10.98 -22.66
CA PRO A 31 0.09 11.29 -21.48
C PRO A 31 -1.24 10.54 -21.39
N ALA A 32 -2.03 10.50 -22.47
CA ALA A 32 -3.37 9.91 -22.43
C ALA A 32 -3.38 8.40 -22.16
N ALA A 33 -2.49 7.63 -22.84
CA ALA A 33 -2.39 6.19 -22.66
C ALA A 33 -1.61 5.84 -21.37
N TYR A 34 -0.65 6.67 -20.98
CA TYR A 34 0.02 6.53 -19.69
C TYR A 34 -0.95 6.75 -18.51
N GLY A 35 -1.85 7.74 -18.61
CA GLY A 35 -2.91 7.93 -17.62
C GLY A 35 -3.84 6.72 -17.49
N GLU A 36 -4.20 6.07 -18.62
CA GLU A 36 -4.97 4.82 -18.62
C GLU A 36 -4.21 3.69 -17.90
N PHE A 37 -2.95 3.49 -18.28
CA PHE A 37 -2.07 2.50 -17.66
C PHE A 37 -1.90 2.73 -16.15
N ALA A 38 -1.59 3.96 -15.75
CA ALA A 38 -1.29 4.31 -14.37
C ALA A 38 -2.52 4.20 -13.45
N SER A 39 -3.70 4.66 -13.90
CA SER A 39 -4.95 4.54 -13.13
C SER A 39 -5.36 3.08 -12.94
N LEU A 40 -5.28 2.26 -13.99
CA LEU A 40 -5.59 0.84 -13.89
C LEU A 40 -4.55 0.07 -13.06
N LEU A 41 -3.26 0.40 -13.19
CA LEU A 41 -2.22 -0.17 -12.34
C LEU A 41 -2.45 0.20 -10.87
N GLN A 42 -2.92 1.41 -10.59
CA GLN A 42 -3.27 1.84 -9.23
C GLN A 42 -4.48 1.05 -8.70
N LEU A 43 -5.49 0.80 -9.52
CA LEU A 43 -6.62 -0.06 -9.16
C LEU A 43 -6.14 -1.46 -8.78
N VAL A 44 -5.21 -2.06 -9.54
CA VAL A 44 -4.59 -3.36 -9.21
C VAL A 44 -3.89 -3.32 -7.86
N LEU A 45 -3.19 -2.23 -7.51
CA LEU A 45 -2.52 -2.09 -6.21
C LEU A 45 -3.52 -2.03 -5.05
N VAL A 46 -4.66 -1.36 -5.22
CA VAL A 46 -5.74 -1.36 -4.22
C VAL A 46 -6.33 -2.77 -4.06
N LEU A 47 -6.58 -3.45 -5.18
CA LEU A 47 -7.09 -4.83 -5.18
C LEU A 47 -6.08 -5.85 -4.64
N ALA A 48 -4.79 -5.53 -4.60
CA ALA A 48 -3.76 -6.37 -3.98
C ALA A 48 -3.83 -6.37 -2.44
N VAL A 49 -4.51 -5.42 -1.81
CA VAL A 49 -4.58 -5.34 -0.33
C VAL A 49 -5.21 -6.58 0.32
N PRO A 50 -6.34 -7.15 -0.17
CA PRO A 50 -6.85 -8.41 0.33
C PRO A 50 -5.86 -9.58 0.16
N ALA A 51 -5.05 -9.58 -0.90
CA ALA A 51 -4.01 -10.59 -1.09
C ALA A 51 -2.90 -10.46 -0.04
N LEU A 52 -2.48 -9.25 0.33
CA LEU A 52 -1.54 -9.02 1.44
C LEU A 52 -2.11 -9.48 2.79
N ALA A 53 -3.40 -9.27 3.03
CA ALA A 53 -4.07 -9.78 4.20
C ALA A 53 -4.10 -11.32 4.21
N LEU A 54 -4.36 -11.94 3.06
CA LEU A 54 -4.29 -13.40 2.91
C LEU A 54 -2.88 -13.92 3.23
N GLN A 55 -1.82 -13.26 2.75
CA GLN A 55 -0.44 -13.60 3.09
C GLN A 55 -0.22 -13.69 4.60
N THR A 56 -0.70 -12.70 5.35
CA THR A 56 -0.56 -12.67 6.82
C THR A 56 -1.39 -13.75 7.51
N VAL A 57 -2.59 -14.04 7.01
CA VAL A 57 -3.43 -15.13 7.50
C VAL A 57 -2.77 -16.49 7.26
N VAL A 58 -2.27 -16.73 6.04
CA VAL A 58 -1.54 -17.97 5.70
C VAL A 58 -0.32 -18.13 6.59
N ALA A 59 0.51 -17.10 6.74
CA ALA A 59 1.68 -17.14 7.60
C ALA A 59 1.31 -17.51 9.04
N ARG A 60 0.24 -16.94 9.59
CA ARG A 60 -0.26 -17.26 10.94
C ARG A 60 -0.72 -18.72 11.06
N GLN A 61 -1.44 -19.23 10.04
CA GLN A 61 -1.94 -20.61 10.06
C GLN A 61 -0.80 -21.63 9.94
N VAL A 62 0.21 -21.34 9.12
CA VAL A 62 1.43 -22.17 9.04
C VAL A 62 2.15 -22.25 10.38
N VAL A 63 2.30 -21.14 11.08
CA VAL A 63 2.86 -21.14 12.46
C VAL A 63 2.02 -21.99 13.43
N ARG A 64 0.72 -22.16 13.17
CA ARG A 64 -0.20 -23.01 13.95
C ARG A 64 -0.25 -24.46 13.48
N GLY A 65 0.56 -24.84 12.50
CA GLY A 65 0.69 -26.20 12.02
C GLY A 65 -0.14 -26.53 10.76
N ALA A 66 -0.76 -25.53 10.07
CA ALA A 66 -1.44 -25.77 8.81
C ALA A 66 -0.46 -26.22 7.72
N GLY A 67 -0.85 -27.24 6.93
CA GLY A 67 -0.06 -27.71 5.80
C GLY A 67 -0.20 -26.83 4.56
N ALA A 68 0.80 -26.88 3.67
CA ALA A 68 0.81 -26.11 2.43
C ALA A 68 -0.39 -26.44 1.53
N ALA A 69 -0.78 -27.71 1.42
CA ALA A 69 -1.92 -28.13 0.61
C ALA A 69 -3.23 -27.46 1.05
N GLN A 70 -3.48 -27.36 2.37
CA GLN A 70 -4.64 -26.69 2.92
C GLN A 70 -4.64 -25.19 2.60
N MET A 71 -3.49 -24.52 2.76
CA MET A 71 -3.36 -23.09 2.50
C MET A 71 -3.50 -22.76 0.99
N ARG A 72 -2.95 -23.59 0.13
CA ARG A 72 -3.13 -23.47 -1.32
C ARG A 72 -4.58 -23.71 -1.75
N ALA A 73 -5.27 -24.69 -1.16
CA ALA A 73 -6.69 -24.92 -1.43
C ALA A 73 -7.55 -23.69 -1.06
N LEU A 74 -7.25 -23.05 0.10
CA LEU A 74 -7.85 -21.76 0.46
C LEU A 74 -7.52 -20.69 -0.58
N GLY A 75 -6.26 -20.59 -0.98
CA GLY A 75 -5.78 -19.65 -1.99
C GLY A 75 -6.49 -19.81 -3.33
N TYR A 76 -6.66 -21.02 -3.82
CA TYR A 76 -7.39 -21.28 -5.08
C TYR A 76 -8.86 -20.85 -5.00
N ARG A 77 -9.55 -21.12 -3.89
CA ARG A 77 -10.94 -20.66 -3.68
C ARG A 77 -11.04 -19.14 -3.72
N ILE A 78 -10.12 -18.45 -3.02
CA ILE A 78 -10.07 -16.97 -2.99
C ILE A 78 -9.67 -16.42 -4.37
N ALA A 79 -8.71 -17.03 -5.07
CA ALA A 79 -8.31 -16.63 -6.42
C ALA A 79 -9.46 -16.77 -7.42
N LEU A 80 -10.24 -17.86 -7.36
CA LEU A 80 -11.42 -18.03 -8.19
C LEU A 80 -12.45 -16.95 -7.90
N GLY A 81 -12.76 -16.69 -6.63
CA GLY A 81 -13.67 -15.62 -6.23
C GLY A 81 -13.16 -14.23 -6.68
N ALA A 82 -11.86 -13.95 -6.54
CA ALA A 82 -11.23 -12.73 -7.02
C ALA A 82 -11.31 -12.61 -8.55
N GLY A 83 -11.15 -13.70 -9.29
CA GLY A 83 -11.30 -13.73 -10.75
C GLY A 83 -12.73 -13.41 -11.20
N VAL A 84 -13.73 -14.03 -10.56
CA VAL A 84 -15.15 -13.73 -10.83
C VAL A 84 -15.46 -12.28 -10.51
N LEU A 85 -15.03 -11.79 -9.35
CA LEU A 85 -15.26 -10.40 -8.94
C LEU A 85 -14.56 -9.42 -9.89
N ALA A 86 -13.34 -9.74 -10.32
CA ALA A 86 -12.60 -8.98 -11.31
C ALA A 86 -13.34 -8.91 -12.64
N ALA A 87 -13.87 -10.03 -13.14
CA ALA A 87 -14.63 -10.06 -14.38
C ALA A 87 -15.90 -9.19 -14.31
N VAL A 88 -16.64 -9.27 -13.20
CA VAL A 88 -17.84 -8.43 -12.96
C VAL A 88 -17.43 -6.94 -12.81
N ALA A 89 -16.27 -6.65 -12.25
CA ALA A 89 -15.78 -5.29 -12.06
C ALA A 89 -15.25 -4.63 -13.35
N VAL A 90 -14.97 -5.39 -14.42
CA VAL A 90 -14.46 -4.83 -15.69
C VAL A 90 -15.33 -3.68 -16.25
N PRO A 91 -16.66 -3.85 -16.47
CA PRO A 91 -17.48 -2.77 -17.00
C PRO A 91 -17.54 -1.57 -16.05
N ILE A 92 -17.56 -1.80 -14.74
CA ILE A 92 -17.58 -0.73 -13.74
C ILE A 92 -16.27 0.05 -13.76
N ALA A 93 -15.13 -0.64 -13.80
CA ALA A 93 -13.82 -0.01 -13.88
C ALA A 93 -13.63 0.74 -15.20
N ALA A 94 -14.06 0.15 -16.33
CA ALA A 94 -13.98 0.77 -17.64
C ALA A 94 -14.79 2.07 -17.70
N ALA A 95 -16.04 2.04 -17.23
CA ALA A 95 -16.90 3.21 -17.19
C ALA A 95 -16.41 4.26 -16.17
N GLY A 96 -16.10 3.83 -14.94
CA GLY A 96 -15.70 4.74 -13.85
C GLY A 96 -14.34 5.41 -14.05
N LEU A 97 -13.40 4.73 -14.73
CA LEU A 97 -12.07 5.29 -15.03
C LEU A 97 -11.96 5.81 -16.48
N HIS A 98 -13.04 5.81 -17.23
CA HIS A 98 -13.06 6.21 -18.65
C HIS A 98 -11.96 5.50 -19.47
N THR A 99 -11.82 4.17 -19.29
CA THR A 99 -10.82 3.34 -19.95
C THR A 99 -11.48 2.35 -20.90
N ARG A 100 -10.68 1.70 -21.76
CA ARG A 100 -11.20 0.63 -22.62
C ARG A 100 -11.49 -0.63 -21.79
N ALA A 101 -12.60 -1.31 -22.06
CA ALA A 101 -12.97 -2.53 -21.35
C ALA A 101 -11.88 -3.63 -21.45
N GLY A 102 -11.24 -3.77 -22.63
CA GLY A 102 -10.12 -4.70 -22.82
C GLY A 102 -8.89 -4.37 -21.95
N THR A 103 -8.56 -3.07 -21.80
CA THR A 103 -7.46 -2.63 -20.93
C THR A 103 -7.81 -2.83 -19.46
N ALA A 104 -9.06 -2.54 -19.06
CA ALA A 104 -9.55 -2.81 -17.72
C ALA A 104 -9.52 -4.32 -17.39
N ALA A 105 -9.95 -5.17 -18.33
CA ALA A 105 -9.88 -6.63 -18.18
C ALA A 105 -8.43 -7.12 -18.02
N ALA A 106 -7.51 -6.60 -18.83
CA ALA A 106 -6.09 -6.91 -18.73
C ALA A 106 -5.50 -6.56 -17.35
N ALA A 107 -5.89 -5.41 -16.78
CA ALA A 107 -5.48 -5.00 -15.45
C ALA A 107 -6.06 -5.91 -14.37
N LEU A 108 -7.37 -6.12 -14.38
CA LEU A 108 -8.09 -6.86 -13.35
C LEU A 108 -7.74 -8.35 -13.33
N ALA A 109 -7.26 -8.90 -14.46
CA ALA A 109 -6.73 -10.27 -14.53
C ALA A 109 -5.54 -10.50 -13.57
N ALA A 110 -4.86 -9.45 -13.10
CA ALA A 110 -3.80 -9.58 -12.11
C ALA A 110 -4.33 -9.98 -10.71
N ALA A 111 -5.59 -9.71 -10.38
CA ALA A 111 -6.13 -9.96 -9.03
C ALA A 111 -6.01 -11.43 -8.58
N PRO A 112 -6.46 -12.45 -9.35
CA PRO A 112 -6.27 -13.83 -8.96
C PRO A 112 -4.79 -14.24 -8.91
N ALA A 113 -3.94 -13.72 -9.80
CA ALA A 113 -2.51 -14.01 -9.80
C ALA A 113 -1.82 -13.52 -8.52
N LEU A 114 -2.18 -12.33 -8.05
CA LEU A 114 -1.67 -11.75 -6.80
C LEU A 114 -2.11 -12.55 -5.57
N VAL A 115 -3.33 -13.11 -5.58
CA VAL A 115 -3.81 -14.02 -4.52
C VAL A 115 -2.95 -15.28 -4.46
N LEU A 116 -2.65 -15.90 -5.61
CA LEU A 116 -1.80 -17.09 -5.66
C LEU A 116 -0.39 -16.80 -5.16
N LEU A 117 0.20 -15.67 -5.59
CA LEU A 117 1.51 -15.22 -5.13
C LEU A 117 1.52 -14.98 -3.61
N ALA A 118 0.49 -14.36 -3.06
CA ALA A 118 0.36 -14.06 -1.63
C ALA A 118 0.35 -15.32 -0.76
N VAL A 119 -0.23 -16.42 -1.24
CA VAL A 119 -0.21 -17.72 -0.54
C VAL A 119 1.23 -18.23 -0.40
N GLU A 120 2.00 -18.24 -1.48
CA GLU A 120 3.39 -18.75 -1.45
C GLU A 120 4.28 -17.83 -0.59
N GLN A 121 4.09 -16.52 -0.65
CA GLN A 121 4.75 -15.58 0.27
C GLN A 121 4.39 -15.85 1.72
N GLY A 122 3.10 -16.13 2.01
CA GLY A 122 2.61 -16.48 3.33
C GLY A 122 3.19 -17.79 3.87
N LEU A 123 3.33 -18.81 3.03
CA LEU A 123 3.97 -20.08 3.38
C LEU A 123 5.44 -19.85 3.78
N LEU A 124 6.21 -19.16 2.95
CA LEU A 124 7.61 -18.83 3.25
C LEU A 124 7.78 -17.98 4.50
N GLN A 125 6.86 -17.04 4.73
CA GLN A 125 6.85 -16.18 5.90
C GLN A 125 6.53 -16.98 7.19
N GLY A 126 5.52 -17.84 7.14
CA GLY A 126 5.12 -18.68 8.27
C GLY A 126 6.20 -19.69 8.68
N GLU A 127 6.92 -20.24 7.73
CA GLU A 127 8.07 -21.12 7.94
C GLU A 127 9.35 -20.39 8.35
N ARG A 128 9.30 -19.05 8.46
CA ARG A 128 10.48 -18.19 8.75
C ARG A 128 11.62 -18.33 7.74
N ARG A 129 11.32 -18.74 6.50
CA ARG A 129 12.30 -18.87 5.40
C ARG A 129 12.53 -17.51 4.73
N PHE A 130 12.95 -16.51 5.53
CA PHE A 130 13.02 -15.10 5.14
C PHE A 130 13.94 -14.82 3.96
N GLY A 131 15.02 -15.58 3.76
CA GLY A 131 15.89 -15.44 2.59
C GLY A 131 15.18 -15.79 1.28
N ARG A 132 14.39 -16.89 1.27
CA ARG A 132 13.58 -17.27 0.11
C ARG A 132 12.41 -16.32 -0.12
N LEU A 133 11.79 -15.81 0.95
CA LEU A 133 10.77 -14.76 0.86
C LEU A 133 11.34 -13.49 0.23
N ALA A 134 12.52 -13.04 0.65
CA ALA A 134 13.20 -11.89 0.07
C ALA A 134 13.52 -12.09 -1.42
N ALA A 135 13.99 -13.26 -1.80
CA ALA A 135 14.23 -13.61 -3.20
C ALA A 135 12.93 -13.59 -4.01
N LEU A 136 11.85 -14.17 -3.47
CA LEU A 136 10.53 -14.17 -4.12
C LEU A 136 9.97 -12.76 -4.32
N LEU A 137 10.12 -11.87 -3.33
CA LEU A 137 9.73 -10.45 -3.46
C LEU A 137 10.53 -9.76 -4.57
N GLY A 138 11.83 -9.96 -4.62
CA GLY A 138 12.69 -9.45 -5.71
C GLY A 138 12.29 -9.98 -7.07
N ILE A 139 12.02 -11.29 -7.19
CA ILE A 139 11.54 -11.93 -8.42
C ILE A 139 10.18 -11.39 -8.85
N ALA A 140 9.26 -11.14 -7.93
CA ALA A 140 7.97 -10.56 -8.23
C ALA A 140 8.12 -9.13 -8.80
N GLY A 141 8.99 -8.32 -8.20
CA GLY A 141 9.29 -6.98 -8.70
C GLY A 141 9.98 -7.00 -10.07
N ALA A 142 11.03 -7.81 -10.23
CA ALA A 142 11.74 -7.97 -11.50
C ALA A 142 10.83 -8.56 -12.59
N GLY A 143 10.01 -9.56 -12.26
CA GLY A 143 9.04 -10.15 -13.18
C GLY A 143 8.02 -9.12 -13.66
N LYS A 144 7.50 -8.27 -12.76
CA LYS A 144 6.65 -7.16 -13.16
C LYS A 144 7.35 -6.26 -14.18
N LEU A 145 8.59 -5.86 -13.93
CA LEU A 145 9.36 -5.01 -14.86
C LEU A 145 9.59 -5.69 -16.20
N VAL A 146 10.11 -6.92 -16.18
CA VAL A 146 10.50 -7.69 -17.36
C VAL A 146 9.33 -7.98 -18.30
N PHE A 147 8.15 -8.29 -17.75
CA PHE A 147 6.98 -8.62 -18.59
C PHE A 147 6.14 -7.39 -18.94
N THR A 148 6.14 -6.33 -18.10
CA THR A 148 5.36 -5.12 -18.38
C THR A 148 6.04 -4.24 -19.44
N VAL A 149 7.35 -4.05 -19.36
CA VAL A 149 8.07 -3.10 -20.23
C VAL A 149 7.95 -3.47 -21.72
N PRO A 150 8.13 -4.73 -22.18
CA PRO A 150 7.88 -5.07 -23.57
C PRO A 150 6.42 -4.83 -24.01
N GLY A 151 5.47 -5.06 -23.11
CA GLY A 151 4.05 -4.82 -23.38
C GLY A 151 3.74 -3.34 -23.64
N LEU A 152 4.52 -2.39 -23.10
CA LEU A 152 4.36 -0.95 -23.36
C LEU A 152 4.52 -0.58 -24.84
N LEU A 153 5.34 -1.32 -25.57
CA LEU A 153 5.52 -1.10 -27.03
C LEU A 153 4.22 -1.41 -27.82
N LEU A 154 3.35 -2.24 -27.26
CA LEU A 154 2.07 -2.63 -27.85
C LEU A 154 0.88 -1.87 -27.25
N GLY A 155 1.12 -1.07 -26.21
CA GLY A 155 0.12 -0.24 -25.55
C GLY A 155 -0.19 -0.62 -24.10
N PRO A 156 -1.14 0.10 -23.44
CA PRO A 156 -1.42 -0.08 -22.01
C PRO A 156 -2.00 -1.46 -21.67
N GLY A 157 -2.83 -2.05 -22.52
CA GLY A 157 -3.44 -3.37 -22.28
C GLY A 157 -2.42 -4.50 -22.20
N PRO A 158 -1.57 -4.71 -23.24
CA PRO A 158 -0.49 -5.68 -23.20
C PRO A 158 0.49 -5.44 -22.04
N ALA A 159 0.80 -4.19 -21.71
CA ALA A 159 1.63 -3.89 -20.54
C ALA A 159 1.00 -4.37 -19.22
N LEU A 160 -0.31 -4.15 -19.04
CA LEU A 160 -1.04 -4.63 -17.86
C LEU A 160 -1.15 -6.15 -17.82
N LEU A 161 -1.32 -6.83 -18.97
CA LEU A 161 -1.19 -8.30 -19.03
C LEU A 161 0.21 -8.77 -18.62
N GLY A 162 1.25 -8.01 -18.96
CA GLY A 162 2.61 -8.27 -18.50
C GLY A 162 2.72 -8.29 -16.97
N THR A 163 2.01 -7.42 -16.25
CA THR A 163 1.98 -7.46 -14.78
C THR A 163 1.36 -8.77 -14.27
N THR A 164 0.30 -9.24 -14.91
CA THR A 164 -0.35 -10.53 -14.59
C THR A 164 0.59 -11.70 -14.81
N VAL A 165 1.25 -11.75 -15.97
CA VAL A 165 2.25 -12.79 -16.29
C VAL A 165 3.38 -12.78 -15.27
N GLY A 166 3.92 -11.60 -14.93
CA GLY A 166 4.96 -11.45 -13.91
C GLY A 166 4.53 -12.00 -12.55
N ALA A 167 3.28 -11.74 -12.12
CA ALA A 167 2.74 -12.26 -10.88
C ALA A 167 2.55 -13.79 -10.91
N LEU A 168 2.08 -14.35 -12.03
CA LEU A 168 1.93 -15.81 -12.20
C LEU A 168 3.29 -16.52 -12.19
N VAL A 169 4.28 -15.99 -12.90
CA VAL A 169 5.65 -16.52 -12.88
C VAL A 169 6.22 -16.46 -11.46
N ALA A 170 6.06 -15.35 -10.76
CA ALA A 170 6.48 -15.24 -9.37
C ALA A 170 5.75 -16.24 -8.46
N ALA A 171 4.45 -16.47 -8.65
CA ALA A 171 3.70 -17.47 -7.90
C ALA A 171 4.21 -18.91 -8.17
N ALA A 172 4.51 -19.23 -9.43
CA ALA A 172 5.09 -20.53 -9.80
C ALA A 172 6.48 -20.75 -9.18
N VAL A 173 7.33 -19.72 -9.22
CA VAL A 173 8.65 -19.75 -8.55
C VAL A 173 8.46 -19.85 -7.03
N GLY A 174 7.51 -19.10 -6.47
CA GLY A 174 7.15 -19.17 -5.04
C GLY A 174 6.78 -20.57 -4.60
N ARG A 175 5.99 -21.27 -5.42
CA ARG A 175 5.62 -22.68 -5.17
C ARG A 175 6.84 -23.60 -5.15
N ALA A 176 7.78 -23.43 -6.08
CA ALA A 176 9.04 -24.20 -6.10
C ALA A 176 9.91 -23.88 -4.86
N LEU A 177 9.98 -22.60 -4.46
CA LEU A 177 10.77 -22.17 -3.30
C LEU A 177 10.15 -22.62 -1.97
N ALA A 178 8.82 -22.59 -1.84
CA ALA A 178 8.12 -23.03 -0.64
C ALA A 178 8.13 -24.55 -0.50
N GLY A 179 8.01 -25.30 -1.61
CA GLY A 179 7.85 -26.74 -1.57
C GLY A 179 6.49 -27.15 -0.99
N ASP A 180 6.40 -28.36 -0.47
CA ASP A 180 5.18 -28.91 0.15
C ASP A 180 5.42 -29.23 1.65
N PRO A 181 5.54 -28.23 2.53
CA PRO A 181 5.67 -28.46 3.95
C PRO A 181 4.47 -29.23 4.49
N ALA A 182 4.77 -30.35 5.13
CA ALA A 182 3.76 -31.18 5.77
C ALA A 182 3.24 -30.48 7.03
N GLY A 183 1.95 -30.20 7.09
CA GLY A 183 1.32 -29.75 8.32
C GLY A 183 0.91 -30.96 9.16
N THR A 184 1.17 -30.90 10.45
CA THR A 184 0.83 -31.94 11.42
C THR A 184 -0.48 -31.68 12.14
N GLY A 185 -1.10 -30.51 11.94
CA GLY A 185 -2.28 -30.08 12.68
C GLY A 185 -3.48 -29.74 11.78
N THR A 186 -4.67 -30.02 12.29
CA THR A 186 -5.91 -29.41 11.80
C THR A 186 -5.97 -27.99 12.34
N ALA A 187 -5.35 -27.04 11.61
CA ALA A 187 -5.52 -25.63 11.96
C ALA A 187 -7.01 -25.25 11.75
N PRO A 188 -7.57 -24.41 12.66
CA PRO A 188 -8.94 -23.93 12.52
C PRO A 188 -9.14 -23.32 11.13
N ASP A 189 -10.30 -23.54 10.53
CA ASP A 189 -10.61 -23.05 9.17
C ASP A 189 -10.44 -21.52 9.14
N ALA A 190 -9.37 -21.06 8.48
CA ALA A 190 -9.15 -19.64 8.25
C ALA A 190 -10.13 -19.19 7.15
N GLY A 191 -11.36 -18.92 7.55
CA GLY A 191 -12.40 -18.49 6.61
C GLY A 191 -12.05 -17.17 5.92
N VAL A 192 -12.65 -16.93 4.76
CA VAL A 192 -12.58 -15.68 4.00
C VAL A 192 -12.85 -14.44 4.89
N ARG A 193 -13.73 -14.57 5.91
CA ARG A 193 -14.03 -13.52 6.89
C ARG A 193 -12.81 -13.04 7.68
N ALA A 194 -11.87 -13.93 8.00
CA ALA A 194 -10.63 -13.55 8.70
C ALA A 194 -9.72 -12.70 7.80
N VAL A 195 -9.66 -13.02 6.51
CA VAL A 195 -8.90 -12.24 5.51
C VAL A 195 -9.52 -10.85 5.34
N LEU A 196 -10.85 -10.77 5.18
CA LEU A 196 -11.57 -9.50 5.03
C LEU A 196 -11.43 -8.61 6.28
N GLY A 197 -11.52 -9.19 7.49
CA GLY A 197 -11.31 -8.45 8.73
C GLY A 197 -9.88 -7.91 8.86
N ALA A 198 -8.88 -8.70 8.47
CA ALA A 198 -7.48 -8.27 8.53
C ALA A 198 -7.12 -7.18 7.50
N SER A 199 -7.86 -7.11 6.37
CA SER A 199 -7.58 -6.16 5.29
C SER A 199 -8.22 -4.78 5.50
N SER A 200 -9.21 -4.63 6.39
CA SER A 200 -10.06 -3.42 6.45
C SER A 200 -9.29 -2.11 6.67
N VAL A 201 -8.38 -2.06 7.63
CA VAL A 201 -7.60 -0.83 7.91
C VAL A 201 -6.59 -0.54 6.81
N GLN A 202 -5.92 -1.58 6.31
CA GLN A 202 -4.96 -1.46 5.22
C GLN A 202 -5.64 -1.01 3.93
N LEU A 203 -6.86 -1.49 3.68
CA LEU A 203 -7.65 -1.11 2.51
C LEU A 203 -8.03 0.37 2.54
N VAL A 204 -8.49 0.89 3.68
CA VAL A 204 -8.79 2.32 3.83
C VAL A 204 -7.58 3.18 3.46
N LEU A 205 -6.40 2.86 4.00
CA LEU A 205 -5.19 3.62 3.71
C LEU A 205 -4.79 3.51 2.24
N ALA A 206 -4.91 2.32 1.66
CA ALA A 206 -4.60 2.10 0.25
C ALA A 206 -5.57 2.85 -0.68
N VAL A 207 -6.86 2.88 -0.36
CA VAL A 207 -7.86 3.65 -1.10
C VAL A 207 -7.56 5.14 -0.97
N PHE A 208 -7.36 5.64 0.25
CA PHE A 208 -7.04 7.05 0.51
C PHE A 208 -5.79 7.51 -0.25
N ALA A 209 -4.72 6.70 -0.24
CA ALA A 209 -3.48 7.01 -0.96
C ALA A 209 -3.57 6.82 -2.49
N SER A 210 -4.72 6.43 -3.03
CA SER A 210 -4.90 6.10 -4.44
C SER A 210 -6.03 6.85 -5.09
N LEU A 211 -6.91 7.44 -4.30
CA LEU A 211 -8.20 7.97 -4.73
C LEU A 211 -8.04 9.11 -5.73
N ASP A 212 -7.09 10.01 -5.48
CA ASP A 212 -6.74 11.13 -6.34
C ASP A 212 -6.34 10.66 -7.75
N LEU A 213 -5.44 9.67 -7.83
CA LEU A 213 -5.02 9.13 -9.11
C LEU A 213 -6.14 8.34 -9.81
N LEU A 214 -6.96 7.59 -9.06
CA LEU A 214 -8.11 6.87 -9.63
C LEU A 214 -9.16 7.84 -10.18
N LEU A 215 -9.43 8.93 -9.49
CA LEU A 215 -10.39 9.95 -9.91
C LEU A 215 -9.82 10.96 -10.91
N SER A 216 -8.50 10.99 -11.13
CA SER A 216 -7.87 11.95 -12.04
C SER A 216 -8.43 11.88 -13.46
N ARG A 217 -8.67 10.67 -13.96
CA ARG A 217 -9.10 10.48 -15.35
C ARG A 217 -10.57 10.89 -15.60
N PRO A 218 -11.56 10.51 -14.77
CA PRO A 218 -12.93 10.99 -14.91
C PRO A 218 -13.08 12.50 -14.66
N VAL A 219 -12.22 13.10 -13.83
CA VAL A 219 -12.31 14.51 -13.45
C VAL A 219 -11.53 15.42 -14.42
N LEU A 220 -10.28 15.09 -14.71
CA LEU A 220 -9.38 15.94 -15.50
C LEU A 220 -9.36 15.59 -17.00
N GLY A 221 -9.87 14.42 -17.38
CA GLY A 221 -9.75 13.90 -18.74
C GLY A 221 -8.41 13.20 -19.01
N ALA A 222 -8.29 12.59 -20.19
CA ALA A 222 -7.24 11.61 -20.50
C ALA A 222 -5.81 12.17 -20.42
N ALA A 223 -5.55 13.32 -21.06
CA ALA A 223 -4.20 13.90 -21.15
C ALA A 223 -3.74 14.47 -19.80
N ALA A 224 -4.58 15.27 -19.13
CA ALA A 224 -4.27 15.86 -17.83
C ALA A 224 -4.11 14.80 -16.73
N ALA A 225 -4.89 13.71 -16.77
CA ALA A 225 -4.70 12.57 -15.88
C ALA A 225 -3.35 11.88 -16.08
N GLY A 226 -2.84 11.84 -17.31
CA GLY A 226 -1.49 11.30 -17.58
C GLY A 226 -0.39 12.16 -16.98
N THR A 227 -0.48 13.47 -17.11
CA THR A 227 0.47 14.38 -16.45
C THR A 227 0.37 14.27 -14.93
N TYR A 228 -0.85 14.21 -14.37
CA TYR A 228 -1.09 13.96 -12.95
C TYR A 228 -0.47 12.65 -12.48
N ALA A 229 -0.62 11.57 -13.25
CA ALA A 229 -0.09 10.26 -12.94
C ALA A 229 1.45 10.25 -12.79
N LEU A 230 2.17 11.05 -13.58
CA LEU A 230 3.62 11.20 -13.42
C LEU A 230 3.95 11.89 -12.08
N GLY A 231 3.23 12.95 -11.73
CA GLY A 231 3.37 13.61 -10.42
C GLY A 231 3.09 12.64 -9.26
N ALA A 232 2.07 11.81 -9.38
CA ALA A 232 1.72 10.82 -8.36
C ALA A 232 2.83 9.79 -8.08
N VAL A 233 3.80 9.59 -9.01
CA VAL A 233 4.99 8.77 -8.74
C VAL A 233 5.84 9.40 -7.63
N ALA A 234 6.00 10.73 -7.62
CA ALA A 234 6.72 11.43 -6.55
C ALA A 234 6.02 11.27 -5.18
N ALA A 235 4.69 11.35 -5.15
CA ALA A 235 3.90 11.07 -3.94
C ALA A 235 4.15 9.65 -3.42
N LYS A 236 4.16 8.66 -4.31
CA LYS A 236 4.40 7.25 -3.94
C LYS A 236 5.81 7.02 -3.41
N VAL A 237 6.82 7.62 -4.01
CA VAL A 237 8.20 7.52 -3.51
C VAL A 237 8.29 8.11 -2.10
N ALA A 238 7.71 9.30 -1.86
CA ALA A 238 7.69 9.93 -0.56
C ALA A 238 6.87 9.15 0.49
N PHE A 239 5.83 8.44 0.07
CA PHE A 239 5.01 7.58 0.93
C PHE A 239 5.72 6.28 1.31
N TRP A 240 6.38 5.60 0.35
CA TRP A 240 6.97 4.28 0.58
C TRP A 240 8.35 4.32 1.22
N LEU A 241 9.15 5.34 0.93
CA LEU A 241 10.50 5.47 1.48
C LEU A 241 10.54 5.43 3.02
N PRO A 242 9.63 6.10 3.74
CA PRO A 242 9.55 6.05 5.20
C PRO A 242 9.01 4.74 5.80
N GLN A 243 8.47 3.81 5.02
CA GLN A 243 7.89 2.57 5.57
C GLN A 243 8.89 1.72 6.35
N ALA A 244 10.17 1.76 5.99
CA ALA A 244 11.23 1.10 6.74
C ALA A 244 11.28 1.56 8.22
N VAL A 245 10.93 2.82 8.49
CA VAL A 245 10.85 3.37 9.85
C VAL A 245 9.76 2.68 10.66
N GLY A 246 8.57 2.48 10.07
CA GLY A 246 7.45 1.79 10.72
C GLY A 246 7.82 0.37 11.14
N VAL A 247 8.49 -0.37 10.28
CA VAL A 247 8.92 -1.76 10.57
C VAL A 247 9.89 -1.82 11.75
N VAL A 248 10.84 -0.88 11.83
CA VAL A 248 11.86 -0.85 12.90
C VAL A 248 11.27 -0.44 14.25
N PHE A 249 10.35 0.53 14.26
CA PHE A 249 9.80 1.09 15.51
C PHE A 249 8.51 0.42 15.99
N TYR A 250 7.85 -0.40 15.17
CA TYR A 250 6.59 -1.07 15.55
C TYR A 250 6.67 -1.82 16.89
N PRO A 251 7.73 -2.61 17.21
CA PRO A 251 7.83 -3.28 18.51
C PRO A 251 7.88 -2.31 19.69
N GLN A 252 8.49 -1.13 19.51
CA GLN A 252 8.59 -0.11 20.55
C GLN A 252 7.25 0.64 20.73
N LEU A 253 6.49 0.82 19.66
CA LEU A 253 5.15 1.42 19.69
C LEU A 253 4.14 0.51 20.43
N ALA A 254 4.33 -0.80 20.36
CA ALA A 254 3.49 -1.79 21.04
C ALA A 254 3.80 -1.93 22.55
N THR A 255 4.88 -1.32 23.06
CA THR A 255 5.28 -1.39 24.47
C THR A 255 4.76 -0.15 25.22
N PRO A 256 3.81 -0.28 26.19
CA PRO A 256 3.11 0.85 26.80
C PRO A 256 4.01 1.94 27.38
N ASP A 257 5.11 1.55 28.04
CA ASP A 257 6.01 2.49 28.73
C ASP A 257 6.92 3.26 27.75
N ARG A 258 7.17 2.71 26.57
CA ARG A 258 8.03 3.30 25.51
C ARG A 258 7.24 3.94 24.38
N ALA A 259 5.96 3.65 24.28
CA ALA A 259 5.10 4.01 23.15
C ALA A 259 5.09 5.52 22.84
N ARG A 260 5.08 6.39 23.85
CA ARG A 260 5.09 7.85 23.64
C ARG A 260 6.43 8.38 23.12
N GLY A 261 7.54 7.90 23.69
CA GLY A 261 8.87 8.27 23.21
C GLY A 261 9.07 7.79 21.77
N ALA A 262 8.72 6.54 21.51
CA ALA A 262 8.76 5.94 20.17
C ALA A 262 7.90 6.70 19.16
N LEU A 263 6.66 7.12 19.53
CA LEU A 263 5.78 7.90 18.65
C LEU A 263 6.42 9.24 18.26
N ARG A 264 6.99 9.99 19.23
CA ARG A 264 7.68 11.26 18.95
C ARG A 264 8.86 11.05 18.00
N THR A 265 9.66 10.01 18.23
CA THR A 265 10.81 9.68 17.37
C THR A 265 10.35 9.32 15.96
N VAL A 266 9.31 8.48 15.84
CA VAL A 266 8.74 8.07 14.54
C VAL A 266 8.19 9.29 13.79
N VAL A 267 7.37 10.12 14.43
CA VAL A 267 6.82 11.34 13.81
C VAL A 267 7.94 12.29 13.39
N GLY A 268 8.93 12.54 14.25
CA GLY A 268 10.08 13.39 13.93
C GLY A 268 10.88 12.86 12.72
N LEU A 269 11.16 11.55 12.69
CA LEU A 269 11.91 10.94 11.60
C LEU A 269 11.12 10.92 10.29
N LEU A 270 9.81 10.61 10.34
CA LEU A 270 8.93 10.66 9.16
C LEU A 270 8.80 12.07 8.61
N THR A 271 8.73 13.09 9.50
CA THR A 271 8.70 14.50 9.09
C THR A 271 10.01 14.90 8.43
N ALA A 272 11.16 14.55 9.01
CA ALA A 272 12.47 14.87 8.45
C ALA A 272 12.68 14.21 7.06
N LEU A 273 12.34 12.91 6.94
CA LEU A 273 12.38 12.19 5.66
C LEU A 273 11.40 12.78 4.65
N GLY A 274 10.19 13.14 5.09
CA GLY A 274 9.19 13.78 4.23
C GLY A 274 9.68 15.12 3.68
N LEU A 275 10.26 15.96 4.53
CA LEU A 275 10.86 17.25 4.10
C LEU A 275 12.02 17.02 3.11
N ALA A 276 12.86 16.01 3.35
CA ALA A 276 13.92 15.65 2.42
C ALA A 276 13.36 15.19 1.06
N CYS A 277 12.27 14.40 1.03
CA CYS A 277 11.60 14.02 -0.19
C CYS A 277 11.00 15.22 -0.93
N VAL A 278 10.38 16.16 -0.21
CA VAL A 278 9.80 17.39 -0.78
C VAL A 278 10.90 18.26 -1.41
N ALA A 279 12.00 18.48 -0.68
CA ALA A 279 13.15 19.22 -1.19
C ALA A 279 13.78 18.52 -2.40
N GLY A 280 13.97 17.20 -2.33
CA GLY A 280 14.46 16.38 -3.43
C GLY A 280 13.58 16.47 -4.67
N ALA A 281 12.25 16.38 -4.51
CA ALA A 281 11.29 16.51 -5.60
C ALA A 281 11.33 17.91 -6.24
N ALA A 282 11.48 18.96 -5.44
CA ALA A 282 11.62 20.32 -5.95
C ALA A 282 12.91 20.50 -6.76
N VAL A 283 14.06 20.02 -6.25
CA VAL A 283 15.36 20.12 -6.92
C VAL A 283 15.41 19.24 -8.17
N CYS A 284 14.86 18.02 -8.10
CA CYS A 284 14.84 17.08 -9.22
C CYS A 284 13.70 17.32 -10.22
N ALA A 285 12.87 18.34 -10.04
CA ALA A 285 11.73 18.62 -10.89
C ALA A 285 12.08 18.73 -12.40
N PRO A 286 13.20 19.30 -12.84
CA PRO A 286 13.59 19.33 -14.24
C PRO A 286 13.84 17.96 -14.85
N LEU A 287 14.20 16.96 -14.04
CA LEU A 287 14.41 15.59 -14.53
C LEU A 287 13.13 14.94 -15.03
N ALA A 288 11.95 15.38 -14.55
CA ALA A 288 10.67 14.84 -14.98
C ALA A 288 10.44 15.08 -16.49
N THR A 289 10.66 16.30 -16.95
CA THR A 289 10.54 16.64 -18.38
C THR A 289 11.67 16.04 -19.20
N MET A 290 12.88 16.01 -18.68
CA MET A 290 14.03 15.38 -19.34
C MET A 290 13.83 13.88 -19.58
N LEU A 291 13.26 13.17 -18.61
CA LEU A 291 13.08 11.72 -18.67
C LEU A 291 11.75 11.30 -19.32
N ALA A 292 10.65 11.98 -19.02
CA ALA A 292 9.32 11.62 -19.51
C ALA A 292 8.92 12.36 -20.80
N GLY A 293 9.46 13.56 -21.03
CA GLY A 293 9.18 14.41 -22.21
C GLY A 293 8.57 15.76 -21.85
N GLU A 294 8.62 16.71 -22.80
CA GLU A 294 8.10 18.09 -22.64
C GLU A 294 6.59 18.14 -22.37
N GLU A 295 5.84 17.12 -22.79
CA GLU A 295 4.40 17.01 -22.53
C GLU A 295 4.03 16.99 -21.05
N TYR A 296 5.01 16.66 -20.18
CA TYR A 296 4.84 16.63 -18.71
C TYR A 296 5.28 17.91 -18.03
N ARG A 297 5.64 18.96 -18.77
CA ARG A 297 6.03 20.28 -18.23
C ARG A 297 5.02 20.86 -17.23
N PRO A 298 3.67 20.72 -17.44
CA PRO A 298 2.71 21.26 -16.49
C PRO A 298 2.80 20.70 -15.08
N VAL A 299 3.29 19.47 -14.89
CA VAL A 299 3.41 18.84 -13.57
C VAL A 299 4.76 19.11 -12.90
N GLN A 300 5.77 19.58 -13.65
CA GLN A 300 7.12 19.83 -13.14
C GLN A 300 7.11 20.75 -11.90
N GLY A 301 6.40 21.87 -11.95
CA GLY A 301 6.28 22.81 -10.85
C GLY A 301 5.48 22.30 -9.64
N LEU A 302 4.80 21.16 -9.77
CA LEU A 302 3.92 20.58 -8.76
C LEU A 302 4.55 19.37 -8.04
N LEU A 303 5.71 18.85 -8.48
CA LEU A 303 6.31 17.62 -7.94
C LEU A 303 6.56 17.69 -6.43
N TRP A 304 6.95 18.86 -5.91
CA TRP A 304 7.12 19.08 -4.48
C TRP A 304 5.81 18.89 -3.70
N LEU A 305 4.67 19.29 -4.28
CA LEU A 305 3.35 19.16 -3.66
C LEU A 305 2.87 17.70 -3.65
N PHE A 306 3.15 16.93 -4.73
CA PHE A 306 2.94 15.50 -4.75
C PHE A 306 3.79 14.79 -3.69
N ALA A 307 5.07 15.16 -3.55
CA ALA A 307 5.93 14.61 -2.50
C ALA A 307 5.43 14.99 -1.10
N ALA A 308 4.90 16.20 -0.92
CA ALA A 308 4.30 16.65 0.35
C ALA A 308 3.05 15.81 0.70
N GLN A 309 2.16 15.55 -0.27
CA GLN A 309 1.02 14.64 -0.07
C GLN A 309 1.50 13.24 0.35
N GLY A 310 2.49 12.66 -0.36
CA GLY A 310 3.05 11.36 -0.01
C GLY A 310 3.66 11.32 1.39
N ALA A 311 4.37 12.36 1.80
CA ALA A 311 4.92 12.51 3.15
C ALA A 311 3.82 12.59 4.23
N LEU A 312 2.73 13.32 3.96
CA LEU A 312 1.56 13.37 4.86
C LEU A 312 0.89 12.01 4.99
N LEU A 313 0.76 11.26 3.90
CA LEU A 313 0.24 9.89 3.92
C LEU A 313 1.13 8.94 4.73
N ALA A 314 2.47 9.09 4.65
CA ALA A 314 3.41 8.32 5.47
C ALA A 314 3.27 8.65 6.97
N LEU A 315 3.08 9.92 7.31
CA LEU A 315 2.78 10.34 8.68
C LEU A 315 1.44 9.76 9.17
N LEU A 316 0.40 9.81 8.34
CA LEU A 316 -0.91 9.23 8.64
C LEU A 316 -0.80 7.74 8.90
N GLN A 317 -0.06 7.00 8.07
CA GLN A 317 0.20 5.57 8.27
C GLN A 317 0.89 5.29 9.61
N GLY A 318 1.91 6.08 9.97
CA GLY A 318 2.60 5.96 11.26
C GLY A 318 1.66 6.18 12.46
N LEU A 319 0.78 7.18 12.39
CA LEU A 319 -0.23 7.47 13.41
C LEU A 319 -1.27 6.35 13.51
N LEU A 320 -1.73 5.79 12.37
CA LEU A 320 -2.68 4.69 12.34
C LEU A 320 -2.08 3.39 12.88
N LEU A 321 -0.81 3.09 12.59
CA LEU A 321 -0.10 1.94 13.19
C LEU A 321 -0.05 2.05 14.72
N TYR A 322 0.20 3.24 15.25
CA TYR A 322 0.14 3.48 16.69
C TYR A 322 -1.28 3.28 17.25
N ALA A 323 -2.30 3.79 16.55
CA ALA A 323 -3.70 3.64 16.95
C ALA A 323 -4.15 2.17 16.99
N ILE A 324 -3.68 1.35 16.04
CA ILE A 324 -3.92 -0.10 16.01
C ILE A 324 -3.24 -0.78 17.20
N ALA A 325 -2.00 -0.38 17.52
CA ALA A 325 -1.25 -0.93 18.63
C ALA A 325 -1.94 -0.72 20.00
N ILE A 326 -2.82 0.29 20.12
CA ILE A 326 -3.62 0.57 21.32
C ILE A 326 -5.08 0.09 21.25
N GLU A 327 -5.38 -0.85 20.34
CA GLU A 327 -6.67 -1.57 20.18
C GLU A 327 -7.92 -0.69 19.93
N ARG A 328 -7.78 0.45 19.28
CA ARG A 328 -8.92 1.35 18.96
C ARG A 328 -9.49 1.11 17.56
N THR A 329 -10.23 0.02 17.39
CA THR A 329 -10.85 -0.40 16.10
C THR A 329 -11.90 0.58 15.54
N ARG A 330 -12.52 1.44 16.37
CA ARG A 330 -13.47 2.46 15.90
C ARG A 330 -12.85 3.52 14.98
N MET A 331 -11.53 3.66 14.97
CA MET A 331 -10.83 4.59 14.07
C MET A 331 -10.96 4.21 12.59
N ALA A 332 -11.23 2.94 12.27
CA ALA A 332 -11.48 2.52 10.89
C ALA A 332 -12.73 3.19 10.27
N LEU A 333 -13.79 3.41 11.07
CA LEU A 333 -14.98 4.11 10.59
C LEU A 333 -14.70 5.59 10.27
N PHE A 334 -13.90 6.26 11.11
CA PHE A 334 -13.47 7.64 10.83
C PHE A 334 -12.61 7.72 9.56
N ALA A 335 -11.74 6.74 9.35
CA ALA A 335 -10.90 6.71 8.16
C ALA A 335 -11.74 6.56 6.88
N TRP A 336 -12.80 5.74 6.88
CA TRP A 336 -13.75 5.65 5.77
C TRP A 336 -14.54 6.94 5.54
N ALA A 337 -14.93 7.66 6.60
CA ALA A 337 -15.55 8.96 6.47
C ALA A 337 -14.63 9.99 5.81
N VAL A 338 -13.35 10.00 6.17
CA VAL A 338 -12.34 10.86 5.52
C VAL A 338 -12.18 10.52 4.03
N VAL A 339 -12.14 9.23 3.67
CA VAL A 339 -12.12 8.79 2.26
C VAL A 339 -13.37 9.28 1.51
N ALA A 340 -14.55 9.18 2.11
CA ALA A 340 -15.79 9.65 1.48
C ALA A 340 -15.79 11.18 1.28
N VAL A 341 -15.28 11.93 2.24
CA VAL A 341 -15.15 13.40 2.13
C VAL A 341 -14.12 13.75 1.05
N GLU A 342 -12.97 13.09 1.00
CA GLU A 342 -11.98 13.28 -0.06
C GLU A 342 -12.59 12.97 -1.44
N ALA A 343 -13.30 11.85 -1.58
CA ALA A 343 -13.98 11.50 -2.83
C ALA A 343 -14.95 12.60 -3.29
N ALA A 344 -15.78 13.12 -2.37
CA ALA A 344 -16.71 14.19 -2.66
C ALA A 344 -15.99 15.47 -3.11
N ILE A 345 -14.90 15.86 -2.43
CA ILE A 345 -14.10 17.03 -2.78
C ILE A 345 -13.46 16.85 -4.16
N LEU A 346 -12.82 15.71 -4.41
CA LEU A 346 -12.11 15.43 -5.66
C LEU A 346 -13.05 15.29 -6.87
N LEU A 347 -14.30 14.89 -6.67
CA LEU A 347 -15.30 14.78 -7.73
C LEU A 347 -15.96 16.12 -8.08
N THR A 348 -15.94 17.10 -7.17
CA THR A 348 -16.75 18.33 -7.33
C THR A 348 -15.94 19.61 -7.52
N LEU A 349 -14.73 19.71 -6.95
CA LEU A 349 -14.00 20.98 -6.92
C LEU A 349 -12.89 21.11 -7.98
N PRO A 350 -12.01 20.09 -8.23
CA PRO A 350 -10.87 20.29 -9.12
C PRO A 350 -11.26 20.24 -10.59
N HIS A 351 -10.63 21.13 -11.38
CA HIS A 351 -10.72 21.16 -12.85
C HIS A 351 -9.31 21.09 -13.49
N THR A 352 -8.27 21.24 -12.68
CA THR A 352 -6.87 21.22 -13.12
C THR A 352 -6.04 20.24 -12.26
N PRO A 353 -4.92 19.72 -12.80
CA PRO A 353 -4.00 18.88 -12.02
C PRO A 353 -3.49 19.57 -10.74
N ALA A 354 -3.28 20.90 -10.78
CA ALA A 354 -2.83 21.67 -9.62
C ALA A 354 -3.89 21.72 -8.52
N GLU A 355 -5.15 21.98 -8.88
CA GLU A 355 -6.25 21.98 -7.91
C GLU A 355 -6.46 20.59 -7.31
N MET A 356 -6.36 19.54 -8.13
CA MET A 356 -6.56 18.17 -7.67
C MET A 356 -5.51 17.73 -6.65
N ILE A 357 -4.21 18.00 -6.93
CA ILE A 357 -3.15 17.65 -5.97
C ILE A 357 -3.23 18.53 -4.72
N THR A 358 -3.63 19.81 -4.85
CA THR A 358 -3.82 20.69 -3.69
C THR A 358 -4.95 20.18 -2.80
N ALA A 359 -6.10 19.80 -3.38
CA ALA A 359 -7.21 19.22 -2.63
C ALA A 359 -6.80 17.91 -1.93
N ALA A 360 -6.13 17.00 -2.63
CA ALA A 360 -5.65 15.74 -2.05
C ALA A 360 -4.63 15.97 -0.92
N ALA A 361 -3.70 16.92 -1.08
CA ALA A 361 -2.73 17.27 -0.05
C ALA A 361 -3.40 17.89 1.20
N LEU A 362 -4.41 18.75 1.01
CA LEU A 362 -5.20 19.34 2.10
C LEU A 362 -6.02 18.28 2.83
N CYS A 363 -6.64 17.32 2.12
CA CYS A 363 -7.34 16.19 2.74
C CYS A 363 -6.37 15.31 3.56
N ALA A 364 -5.18 15.03 3.02
CA ALA A 364 -4.14 14.30 3.74
C ALA A 364 -3.67 15.04 5.00
N LEU A 365 -3.46 16.35 4.91
CA LEU A 365 -3.11 17.20 6.05
C LEU A 365 -4.22 17.19 7.12
N ALA A 366 -5.46 17.37 6.71
CA ALA A 366 -6.62 17.32 7.62
C ALA A 366 -6.72 15.94 8.32
N ALA A 367 -6.51 14.84 7.60
CA ALA A 367 -6.49 13.50 8.17
C ALA A 367 -5.37 13.34 9.21
N VAL A 368 -4.15 13.81 8.92
CA VAL A 368 -3.01 13.79 9.86
C VAL A 368 -3.33 14.60 11.12
N MET A 369 -3.91 15.79 10.97
CA MET A 369 -4.27 16.65 12.10
C MET A 369 -5.34 16.01 12.98
N VAL A 370 -6.41 15.46 12.39
CA VAL A 370 -7.51 14.82 13.13
C VAL A 370 -7.02 13.56 13.85
N VAL A 371 -6.33 12.65 13.15
CA VAL A 371 -5.82 11.42 13.76
C VAL A 371 -4.75 11.75 14.80
N GLY A 372 -3.86 12.70 14.55
CA GLY A 372 -2.86 13.17 15.50
C GLY A 372 -3.47 13.75 16.77
N ALA A 373 -4.52 14.57 16.65
CA ALA A 373 -5.26 15.10 17.80
C ALA A 373 -5.90 14.00 18.63
N VAL A 374 -6.58 13.04 17.99
CA VAL A 374 -7.20 11.90 18.67
C VAL A 374 -6.18 11.03 19.40
N VAL A 375 -5.04 10.76 18.76
CA VAL A 375 -3.94 9.99 19.34
C VAL A 375 -3.35 10.70 20.56
N THR A 376 -3.10 12.01 20.48
CA THR A 376 -2.50 12.79 21.57
C THR A 376 -3.44 12.93 22.78
N VAL A 377 -4.73 13.19 22.55
CA VAL A 377 -5.75 13.24 23.62
C VAL A 377 -5.87 11.88 24.31
N SER A 378 -5.85 10.80 23.54
CA SER A 378 -5.93 9.45 24.08
C SER A 378 -4.71 9.08 24.93
N ALA A 379 -3.53 9.48 24.48
CA ALA A 379 -2.29 9.27 25.21
C ALA A 379 -2.25 10.05 26.54
N ARG A 380 -2.84 11.24 26.60
CA ARG A 380 -2.98 12.04 27.85
C ARG A 380 -3.93 11.40 28.83
N ARG A 381 -5.08 10.88 28.39
CA ARG A 381 -6.07 10.22 29.28
C ARG A 381 -5.52 8.95 29.91
N ALA A 382 -4.75 8.16 29.18
CA ALA A 382 -4.12 6.94 29.71
C ALA A 382 -3.08 7.24 30.81
N SER A 383 -2.49 8.46 30.84
CA SER A 383 -1.54 8.86 31.91
C SER A 383 -2.24 9.43 33.15
N GLY A 384 -3.37 10.09 32.97
CA GLY A 384 -4.12 10.68 34.12
C GLY A 384 -4.79 9.61 34.98
N SER A 385 -5.08 8.42 34.44
CA SER A 385 -5.70 7.31 35.20
C SER A 385 -4.71 6.50 36.04
N ARG A 386 -3.41 6.75 35.92
CA ARG A 386 -2.34 6.14 36.73
C ARG A 386 -1.84 7.08 37.83
N SER A 387 -2.72 7.83 38.53
CA SER A 387 -2.32 8.47 39.79
C SER A 387 -2.05 7.34 40.81
N PRO A 388 -0.98 7.38 41.59
CA PRO A 388 -0.67 6.34 42.57
C PRO A 388 -1.81 6.34 43.59
N ARG A 389 -2.58 5.23 43.64
CA ARG A 389 -3.35 4.92 44.84
C ARG A 389 -2.32 4.87 45.96
N SER A 390 -2.39 5.86 46.84
CA SER A 390 -1.63 5.92 48.07
C SER A 390 -1.61 4.55 48.71
N ALA A 391 -0.40 4.00 48.82
CA ALA A 391 -0.14 2.85 49.65
C ALA A 391 -0.50 3.26 51.09
N THR A 392 -1.71 2.96 51.52
CA THR A 392 -2.07 2.92 52.92
C THR A 392 -1.24 1.78 53.53
N ARG A 393 -0.14 2.15 54.20
CA ARG A 393 0.60 1.31 55.11
C ARG A 393 -0.39 0.66 56.10
N PRO A 394 -0.41 -0.63 56.28
CA PRO A 394 -1.05 -1.19 57.45
C PRO A 394 -0.23 -0.80 58.70
N ALA A 395 -0.91 -0.13 59.60
CA ALA A 395 -0.37 0.17 60.93
C ALA A 395 0.02 -1.15 61.63
N SER A 396 1.25 -1.23 62.03
CA SER A 396 1.74 -2.23 62.98
C SER A 396 0.99 -2.06 64.30
N ALA A 397 0.08 -3.00 64.62
CA ALA A 397 -0.40 -3.21 65.96
C ALA A 397 0.58 -4.18 66.61
N GLY A 398 1.34 -3.68 67.57
CA GLY A 398 2.06 -4.49 68.52
C GLY A 398 1.12 -5.13 69.57
N HIS A 399 1.36 -6.38 69.86
CA HIS A 399 1.39 -6.95 71.22
C HIS A 399 1.99 -8.39 71.11
#